data_915bdc1acdf9e96c703284e4a7031b9e
#
_entry.id   915bdc1acdf9e96c703284e4a7031b9e
#
_cell.length_a   1.000
_cell.length_b   1.000
_cell.length_c   1.000
_cell.angle_alpha   90.00
_cell.angle_beta   90.00
_cell.angle_gamma   90.00
#
_symmetry.space_group_name_H-M   'P 1'
#
loop_
_entity.id
_entity.type
_entity.pdbx_description
1 polymer ?
#
loop_
_entity_poly.entity_id
_entity_poly.type
_entity_poly.pdbx_seq_one_letter_code
_entity_poly.pdbx_strand_id
1 'polypeptide(L)'
;MIVSFDALGAEDVAQHLDMMPNLAQLIQRGAHVKKVEGIYPTLTYPSHTSIMTGVYPAKHGIVNNTKIQPERGDSPDWYWYAKDIQVPTLFDLAHQKGLKTAAFLWPVSAKAPITWNIAEIFPNRIWTNQVLVSFNASTPYFMFDMNRRFGKLRNGIKQPNLDNFITAAAVDTIKNKKPDLLAVHLVDMD
;
A
#
# COMPACT_ATOMS: atom_id res chain seq x y z
N MET A 1 -7.28 -5.21 -10.13
CA MET A 1 -5.98 -4.76 -9.58
C MET A 1 -5.99 -3.25 -9.45
N ILE A 2 -5.48 -2.73 -8.35
CA ILE A 2 -5.26 -1.29 -8.09
C ILE A 2 -3.75 -1.11 -7.91
N VAL A 3 -3.16 -0.14 -8.61
CA VAL A 3 -1.75 0.25 -8.42
C VAL A 3 -1.71 1.74 -8.12
N SER A 4 -1.09 2.11 -7.01
CA SER A 4 -0.85 3.49 -6.61
C SER A 4 0.65 3.78 -6.71
N PHE A 5 0.97 4.91 -7.32
CA PHE A 5 2.31 5.50 -7.29
C PHE A 5 2.25 6.71 -6.36
N ASP A 6 2.94 6.65 -5.24
CA ASP A 6 2.96 7.78 -4.30
C ASP A 6 3.65 8.99 -4.95
N ALA A 7 3.14 10.17 -4.67
CA ALA A 7 3.62 11.44 -5.20
C ALA A 7 3.62 11.62 -6.74
N LEU A 8 3.17 10.66 -7.55
CA LEU A 8 3.09 10.82 -9.00
C LEU A 8 1.97 11.81 -9.38
N GLY A 9 2.34 13.02 -9.75
CA GLY A 9 1.41 14.07 -10.13
C GLY A 9 0.87 13.93 -11.56
N ALA A 10 -0.30 14.49 -11.81
CA ALA A 10 -0.89 14.53 -13.17
C ALA A 10 -0.01 15.30 -14.16
N GLU A 11 0.69 16.32 -13.69
CA GLU A 11 1.63 17.13 -14.48
C GLU A 11 2.89 16.35 -14.84
N ASP A 12 3.41 15.52 -13.92
CA ASP A 12 4.56 14.65 -14.16
C ASP A 12 4.25 13.63 -15.27
N VAL A 13 3.06 13.01 -15.20
CA VAL A 13 2.60 12.11 -16.26
C VAL A 13 2.48 12.84 -17.60
N ALA A 14 1.94 14.06 -17.61
CA ALA A 14 1.75 14.82 -18.84
C ALA A 14 3.09 15.24 -19.49
N GLN A 15 4.08 15.59 -18.66
CA GLN A 15 5.39 16.08 -19.13
C GLN A 15 6.38 14.96 -19.50
N HIS A 16 6.26 13.79 -18.86
CA HIS A 16 7.25 12.70 -18.93
C HIS A 16 6.66 11.36 -19.41
N LEU A 17 5.52 11.39 -20.11
CA LEU A 17 4.85 10.18 -20.59
C LEU A 17 5.71 9.36 -21.55
N ASP A 18 6.60 10.00 -22.30
CA ASP A 18 7.60 9.38 -23.19
C ASP A 18 8.59 8.47 -22.39
N MET A 19 8.87 8.82 -21.15
CA MET A 19 9.69 8.00 -20.24
C MET A 19 8.93 6.85 -19.60
N MET A 20 7.60 6.78 -19.76
CA MET A 20 6.68 5.82 -19.14
C MET A 20 5.95 4.97 -20.20
N PRO A 21 6.67 4.18 -21.04
CA PRO A 21 6.08 3.53 -22.22
C PRO A 21 4.93 2.56 -21.89
N ASN A 22 5.01 1.88 -20.77
CA ASN A 22 3.94 0.98 -20.32
C ASN A 22 2.68 1.74 -19.88
N LEU A 23 2.85 2.87 -19.18
CA LEU A 23 1.74 3.74 -18.80
C LEU A 23 1.11 4.38 -20.03
N ALA A 24 1.92 4.86 -20.97
CA ALA A 24 1.44 5.38 -22.26
C ALA A 24 0.58 4.35 -22.99
N GLN A 25 1.01 3.10 -23.04
CA GLN A 25 0.24 2.01 -23.66
C GLN A 25 -1.09 1.74 -22.94
N LEU A 26 -1.10 1.78 -21.59
CA LEU A 26 -2.33 1.63 -20.81
C LEU A 26 -3.31 2.79 -21.07
N ILE A 27 -2.82 4.02 -21.14
CA ILE A 27 -3.62 5.21 -21.47
C ILE A 27 -4.26 5.08 -22.87
N GLN A 28 -3.49 4.61 -23.86
CA GLN A 28 -4.00 4.40 -25.23
C GLN A 28 -5.10 3.32 -25.33
N ARG A 29 -5.07 2.32 -24.46
CA ARG A 29 -5.99 1.18 -24.50
C ARG A 29 -7.15 1.28 -23.51
N GLY A 30 -7.07 2.20 -22.57
CA GLY A 30 -8.01 2.35 -21.48
C GLY A 30 -8.67 3.72 -21.40
N ALA A 31 -9.40 3.96 -20.32
CA ALA A 31 -9.88 5.29 -19.97
C ALA A 31 -8.79 6.05 -19.18
N HIS A 32 -8.57 7.30 -19.53
CA HIS A 32 -7.62 8.18 -18.85
C HIS A 32 -8.31 9.44 -18.36
N VAL A 33 -8.20 9.70 -17.06
CA VAL A 33 -8.63 10.95 -16.43
C VAL A 33 -7.39 11.83 -16.26
N LYS A 34 -7.38 12.98 -16.91
CA LYS A 34 -6.22 13.89 -16.94
C LYS A 34 -5.91 14.49 -15.56
N LYS A 35 -6.92 14.71 -14.73
CA LYS A 35 -6.76 15.30 -13.39
C LYS A 35 -7.89 14.82 -12.48
N VAL A 36 -7.54 14.45 -11.28
CA VAL A 36 -8.46 14.04 -10.23
C VAL A 36 -8.23 14.94 -9.03
N GLU A 37 -9.31 15.48 -8.45
CA GLU A 37 -9.24 16.19 -7.19
C GLU A 37 -9.16 15.16 -6.05
N GLY A 38 -8.12 15.29 -5.21
CA GLY A 38 -7.93 14.44 -4.04
C GLY A 38 -8.87 14.78 -2.90
N ILE A 39 -8.89 13.91 -1.89
CA ILE A 39 -9.60 14.18 -0.62
C ILE A 39 -8.77 15.16 0.24
N TYR A 40 -9.40 15.76 1.25
CA TYR A 40 -8.70 16.53 2.28
C TYR A 40 -8.73 15.79 3.63
N PRO A 41 -7.58 15.67 4.33
CA PRO A 41 -6.22 16.06 3.92
C PRO A 41 -5.64 15.15 2.83
N THR A 42 -4.82 15.75 1.93
CA THR A 42 -4.14 15.06 0.82
C THR A 42 -2.90 14.31 1.30
N LEU A 43 -3.07 13.42 2.26
CA LEU A 43 -2.01 12.60 2.85
C LEU A 43 -2.16 11.14 2.42
N THR A 44 -1.07 10.39 2.42
CA THR A 44 -1.01 9.01 1.95
C THR A 44 -2.08 8.12 2.60
N TYR A 45 -2.14 8.07 3.93
CA TYR A 45 -3.03 7.14 4.64
C TYR A 45 -4.51 7.51 4.53
N PRO A 46 -4.93 8.77 4.73
CA PRO A 46 -6.31 9.19 4.46
C PRO A 46 -6.76 8.90 3.04
N SER A 47 -5.91 9.21 2.02
CA SER A 47 -6.22 9.01 0.61
C SER A 47 -6.41 7.54 0.25
N HIS A 48 -5.45 6.68 0.62
CA HIS A 48 -5.52 5.25 0.35
C HIS A 48 -6.67 4.56 1.09
N THR A 49 -6.98 5.00 2.32
CA THR A 49 -8.15 4.51 3.05
C THR A 49 -9.44 4.93 2.37
N SER A 50 -9.54 6.17 1.88
CA SER A 50 -10.71 6.62 1.11
C SER A 50 -10.92 5.81 -0.17
N ILE A 51 -9.84 5.45 -0.90
CA ILE A 51 -9.91 4.57 -2.07
C ILE A 51 -10.49 3.20 -1.70
N MET A 52 -10.08 2.63 -0.57
CA MET A 52 -10.49 1.28 -0.15
C MET A 52 -11.86 1.23 0.54
N THR A 53 -12.39 2.36 1.00
CA THR A 53 -13.66 2.42 1.73
C THR A 53 -14.78 3.14 0.97
N GLY A 54 -14.43 3.97 -0.02
CA GLY A 54 -15.37 4.80 -0.77
C GLY A 54 -15.96 5.95 0.05
N VAL A 55 -15.37 6.30 1.20
CA VAL A 55 -15.87 7.39 2.07
C VAL A 55 -14.73 8.33 2.48
N TYR A 56 -15.09 9.52 2.96
CA TYR A 56 -14.14 10.54 3.41
C TYR A 56 -13.54 10.24 4.79
N PRO A 57 -12.38 10.88 5.14
CA PRO A 57 -11.67 10.69 6.40
C PRO A 57 -12.53 10.83 7.66
N ALA A 58 -13.44 11.78 7.67
CA ALA A 58 -14.38 11.97 8.78
C ALA A 58 -15.25 10.74 9.08
N LYS A 59 -15.45 9.84 8.10
CA LYS A 59 -16.27 8.63 8.25
C LYS A 59 -15.43 7.37 8.48
N HIS A 60 -14.28 7.24 7.83
CA HIS A 60 -13.42 6.07 8.04
C HIS A 60 -12.42 6.23 9.20
N GLY A 61 -12.26 7.44 9.77
CA GLY A 61 -11.48 7.71 10.98
C GLY A 61 -9.97 7.89 10.77
N ILE A 62 -9.44 7.67 9.58
CA ILE A 62 -8.01 7.89 9.28
C ILE A 62 -7.87 9.33 8.74
N VAL A 63 -7.47 10.24 9.61
CA VAL A 63 -7.45 11.69 9.35
C VAL A 63 -6.04 12.26 9.16
N ASN A 64 -5.00 11.42 9.37
CA ASN A 64 -3.60 11.79 9.22
C ASN A 64 -2.79 10.49 8.95
N ASN A 65 -1.52 10.60 8.61
CA ASN A 65 -0.60 9.45 8.58
C ASN A 65 -0.30 8.95 9.99
N THR A 66 -0.18 9.89 10.95
CA THR A 66 0.12 9.60 12.36
C THR A 66 -1.07 9.85 13.28
N LYS A 67 -1.07 9.17 14.43
CA LYS A 67 -2.07 9.34 15.49
C LYS A 67 -1.82 10.63 16.26
N ILE A 68 -2.87 11.22 16.79
CA ILE A 68 -2.75 12.36 17.70
C ILE A 68 -2.38 11.80 19.08
N GLN A 69 -1.13 11.93 19.45
CA GLN A 69 -0.56 11.41 20.70
C GLN A 69 0.39 12.45 21.33
N PRO A 70 -0.13 13.52 21.95
CA PRO A 70 0.70 14.60 22.52
C PRO A 70 1.73 14.10 23.52
N GLU A 71 1.44 13.02 24.24
CA GLU A 71 2.32 12.38 25.21
C GLU A 71 3.56 11.73 24.61
N ARG A 72 3.60 11.56 23.28
CA ARG A 72 4.71 10.93 22.56
C ARG A 72 5.66 11.91 21.88
N GLY A 73 5.41 13.20 22.00
CA GLY A 73 6.22 14.23 21.37
C GLY A 73 6.37 14.02 19.86
N ASP A 74 7.61 13.98 19.36
CA ASP A 74 7.90 13.91 17.92
C ASP A 74 7.81 12.50 17.31
N SER A 75 7.41 11.48 18.08
CA SER A 75 7.34 10.09 17.60
C SER A 75 5.98 9.43 17.85
N PRO A 76 4.88 9.99 17.31
CA PRO A 76 3.58 9.37 17.43
C PRO A 76 3.51 8.06 16.64
N ASP A 77 2.58 7.18 17.01
CA ASP A 77 2.30 5.98 16.24
C ASP A 77 1.64 6.36 14.89
N TRP A 78 1.96 5.63 13.85
CA TRP A 78 1.29 5.74 12.57
C TRP A 78 0.03 4.88 12.56
N TYR A 79 -0.87 5.16 11.64
CA TYR A 79 -2.07 4.35 11.39
C TYR A 79 -1.74 3.10 10.56
N TRP A 80 -0.81 2.25 11.05
CA TRP A 80 -0.41 1.05 10.32
C TRP A 80 -1.53 0.00 10.19
N TYR A 81 -2.41 -0.10 11.21
CA TYR A 81 -3.29 -1.25 11.40
C TYR A 81 -4.69 -1.03 10.87
N ALA A 82 -5.22 -2.02 10.14
CA ALA A 82 -6.59 -2.01 9.61
C ALA A 82 -7.67 -1.86 10.68
N LYS A 83 -7.41 -2.27 11.93
CA LYS A 83 -8.33 -2.09 13.08
C LYS A 83 -8.67 -0.63 13.39
N ASP A 84 -7.86 0.32 12.93
CA ASP A 84 -8.09 1.74 13.14
C ASP A 84 -9.12 2.33 12.15
N ILE A 85 -9.45 1.59 11.08
CA ILE A 85 -10.49 1.98 10.11
C ILE A 85 -11.87 1.66 10.69
N GLN A 86 -12.75 2.66 10.69
CA GLN A 86 -14.07 2.58 11.34
C GLN A 86 -15.21 2.05 10.46
N VAL A 87 -14.92 1.76 9.18
CA VAL A 87 -15.88 1.24 8.20
C VAL A 87 -15.28 0.09 7.41
N PRO A 88 -16.09 -0.81 6.83
CA PRO A 88 -15.56 -1.90 6.01
C PRO A 88 -14.79 -1.40 4.80
N THR A 89 -13.69 -2.07 4.48
CA THR A 89 -12.89 -1.86 3.28
C THR A 89 -13.29 -2.84 2.18
N LEU A 90 -12.79 -2.62 0.95
CA LEU A 90 -12.91 -3.60 -0.14
C LEU A 90 -12.28 -4.96 0.24
N PHE A 91 -11.23 -4.97 1.08
CA PHE A 91 -10.64 -6.21 1.59
C PHE A 91 -11.58 -6.96 2.51
N ASP A 92 -12.29 -6.27 3.42
CA ASP A 92 -13.28 -6.89 4.32
C ASP A 92 -14.44 -7.49 3.50
N LEU A 93 -14.95 -6.75 2.52
CA LEU A 93 -16.04 -7.22 1.66
C LEU A 93 -15.62 -8.41 0.79
N ALA A 94 -14.41 -8.39 0.25
CA ALA A 94 -13.86 -9.50 -0.50
C ALA A 94 -13.69 -10.75 0.37
N HIS A 95 -13.16 -10.57 1.58
CA HIS A 95 -13.00 -11.66 2.55
C HIS A 95 -14.35 -12.29 2.93
N GLN A 96 -15.37 -11.48 3.22
CA GLN A 96 -16.73 -11.96 3.52
C GLN A 96 -17.34 -12.79 2.38
N LYS A 97 -16.94 -12.52 1.15
CA LYS A 97 -17.36 -13.28 -0.04
C LYS A 97 -16.46 -14.46 -0.39
N GLY A 98 -15.47 -14.78 0.46
CA GLY A 98 -14.52 -15.86 0.23
C GLY A 98 -13.53 -15.61 -0.91
N LEU A 99 -13.41 -14.36 -1.38
CA LEU A 99 -12.47 -13.98 -2.43
C LEU A 99 -11.04 -13.91 -1.90
N LYS A 100 -10.08 -14.28 -2.73
CA LYS A 100 -8.65 -14.22 -2.40
C LYS A 100 -8.08 -12.85 -2.74
N THR A 101 -7.42 -12.24 -1.76
CA THR A 101 -6.93 -10.87 -1.86
C THR A 101 -5.42 -10.81 -1.68
N ALA A 102 -4.79 -9.81 -2.29
CA ALA A 102 -3.37 -9.52 -2.08
C ALA A 102 -3.15 -8.01 -1.88
N ALA A 103 -2.19 -7.67 -1.01
CA ALA A 103 -1.77 -6.28 -0.83
C ALA A 103 -0.25 -6.20 -0.64
N PHE A 104 0.34 -5.17 -1.24
CA PHE A 104 1.77 -4.90 -1.22
C PHE A 104 2.00 -3.45 -0.84
N LEU A 105 2.52 -3.22 0.36
CA LEU A 105 2.72 -1.92 1.00
C LEU A 105 1.47 -1.01 0.99
N TRP A 106 0.27 -1.59 0.90
CA TRP A 106 -0.94 -0.78 0.93
C TRP A 106 -1.13 -0.15 2.32
N PRO A 107 -1.28 1.19 2.40
CA PRO A 107 -1.44 1.88 3.68
C PRO A 107 -2.60 1.35 4.52
N VAL A 108 -2.44 1.36 5.84
CA VAL A 108 -3.43 0.88 6.82
C VAL A 108 -3.88 -0.58 6.60
N SER A 109 -2.99 -1.43 6.05
CA SER A 109 -3.33 -2.83 5.76
C SER A 109 -2.76 -3.85 6.75
N ALA A 110 -1.99 -3.43 7.74
CA ALA A 110 -1.42 -4.33 8.74
C ALA A 110 -2.55 -5.07 9.50
N LYS A 111 -2.46 -6.41 9.56
CA LYS A 111 -3.50 -7.29 10.16
C LYS A 111 -4.89 -7.21 9.50
N ALA A 112 -5.02 -6.64 8.33
CA ALA A 112 -6.26 -6.73 7.54
C ALA A 112 -6.55 -8.19 7.13
N PRO A 113 -7.81 -8.57 6.85
CA PRO A 113 -8.18 -9.91 6.41
C PRO A 113 -7.80 -10.15 4.94
N ILE A 114 -6.50 -10.05 4.65
CA ILE A 114 -5.91 -10.18 3.31
C ILE A 114 -5.20 -11.51 3.22
N THR A 115 -5.46 -12.27 2.17
CA THR A 115 -4.89 -13.62 1.98
C THR A 115 -3.37 -13.57 1.85
N TRP A 116 -2.85 -12.63 1.07
CA TRP A 116 -1.41 -12.45 0.84
C TRP A 116 -1.05 -10.97 1.03
N ASN A 117 -0.56 -10.64 2.23
CA ASN A 117 -0.25 -9.26 2.60
C ASN A 117 1.25 -9.09 2.90
N ILE A 118 1.87 -8.14 2.24
CA ILE A 118 3.13 -7.49 2.66
C ILE A 118 2.74 -6.10 3.13
N ALA A 119 2.47 -5.97 4.44
CA ALA A 119 1.97 -4.73 5.01
C ALA A 119 3.06 -3.65 5.04
N GLU A 120 2.64 -2.41 4.82
CA GLU A 120 3.45 -1.25 5.13
C GLU A 120 3.49 -1.06 6.64
N ILE A 121 4.65 -1.25 7.23
CA ILE A 121 4.89 -1.00 8.64
C ILE A 121 6.38 -0.80 8.92
N PHE A 122 6.71 0.22 9.69
CA PHE A 122 8.07 0.49 10.15
C PHE A 122 8.10 0.59 11.67
N PRO A 123 9.17 0.10 12.34
CA PRO A 123 9.31 0.30 13.77
C PRO A 123 9.63 1.78 14.04
N ASN A 124 8.81 2.40 14.85
CA ASN A 124 9.04 3.75 15.35
C ASN A 124 9.70 3.76 16.74
N ARG A 125 10.26 2.60 17.18
CA ARG A 125 10.93 2.45 18.48
C ARG A 125 12.26 1.74 18.32
N ILE A 126 13.28 2.23 19.01
CA ILE A 126 14.67 1.77 18.93
C ILE A 126 14.82 0.25 19.21
N TRP A 127 13.99 -0.30 20.08
CA TRP A 127 14.05 -1.74 20.45
C TRP A 127 13.22 -2.68 19.54
N THR A 128 12.53 -2.15 18.55
CA THR A 128 11.69 -2.95 17.66
C THR A 128 12.49 -3.46 16.46
N ASN A 129 12.47 -4.79 16.27
CA ASN A 129 13.10 -5.39 15.10
C ASN A 129 12.17 -5.30 13.88
N GLN A 130 12.60 -4.62 12.83
CA GLN A 130 11.84 -4.45 11.58
C GLN A 130 11.32 -5.78 11.02
N VAL A 131 12.14 -6.82 11.03
CA VAL A 131 11.79 -8.13 10.46
C VAL A 131 10.62 -8.73 11.23
N LEU A 132 10.69 -8.73 12.57
CA LEU A 132 9.62 -9.26 13.42
C LEU A 132 8.33 -8.45 13.29
N VAL A 133 8.43 -7.12 13.22
CA VAL A 133 7.27 -6.23 13.06
C VAL A 133 6.60 -6.48 11.72
N SER A 134 7.36 -6.49 10.62
CA SER A 134 6.83 -6.76 9.29
C SER A 134 6.21 -8.15 9.16
N PHE A 135 6.88 -9.15 9.74
CA PHE A 135 6.38 -10.53 9.72
C PHE A 135 5.06 -10.68 10.48
N ASN A 136 4.96 -10.04 11.65
CA ASN A 136 3.75 -10.07 12.47
C ASN A 136 2.59 -9.26 11.85
N ALA A 137 2.87 -8.19 11.14
CA ALA A 137 1.87 -7.32 10.51
C ALA A 137 1.33 -7.87 9.18
N SER A 138 2.14 -8.67 8.49
CA SER A 138 1.88 -9.26 7.17
C SER A 138 1.27 -10.67 7.30
N THR A 139 1.07 -11.35 6.17
CA THR A 139 0.81 -12.81 6.13
C THR A 139 2.15 -13.54 6.30
N PRO A 140 2.42 -14.20 7.46
CA PRO A 140 3.79 -14.60 7.83
C PRO A 140 4.49 -15.52 6.83
N TYR A 141 3.87 -16.63 6.46
CA TYR A 141 4.47 -17.58 5.51
C TYR A 141 4.65 -17.00 4.12
N PHE A 142 3.73 -16.15 3.69
CA PHE A 142 3.82 -15.43 2.42
C PHE A 142 4.99 -14.44 2.44
N MET A 143 5.10 -13.64 3.49
CA MET A 143 6.21 -12.70 3.66
C MET A 143 7.57 -13.42 3.69
N PHE A 144 7.66 -14.56 4.37
CA PHE A 144 8.87 -15.39 4.39
C PHE A 144 9.24 -15.90 3.00
N ASP A 145 8.28 -16.47 2.25
CA ASP A 145 8.53 -17.00 0.90
C ASP A 145 8.97 -15.87 -0.06
N MET A 146 8.31 -14.72 -0.02
CA MET A 146 8.69 -13.57 -0.86
C MET A 146 10.10 -13.06 -0.52
N ASN A 147 10.45 -12.96 0.77
CA ASN A 147 11.82 -12.59 1.17
C ASN A 147 12.86 -13.63 0.76
N ARG A 148 12.57 -14.92 0.87
CA ARG A 148 13.48 -16.00 0.44
C ARG A 148 13.76 -15.92 -1.06
N ARG A 149 12.74 -15.62 -1.87
CA ARG A 149 12.84 -15.62 -3.33
C ARG A 149 13.36 -14.31 -3.90
N PHE A 150 12.92 -13.20 -3.38
CA PHE A 150 13.15 -11.86 -3.93
C PHE A 150 13.90 -10.92 -2.98
N GLY A 151 14.18 -11.33 -1.76
CA GLY A 151 14.80 -10.48 -0.73
C GLY A 151 16.14 -9.85 -1.12
N LYS A 152 16.86 -10.45 -2.06
CA LYS A 152 18.11 -9.88 -2.61
C LYS A 152 17.89 -8.56 -3.38
N LEU A 153 16.67 -8.29 -3.84
CA LEU A 153 16.36 -7.06 -4.57
C LEU A 153 16.24 -5.86 -3.63
N ARG A 154 15.93 -6.08 -2.36
CA ARG A 154 15.77 -4.99 -1.39
C ARG A 154 17.04 -4.72 -0.60
N ASN A 155 17.23 -3.47 -0.19
CA ASN A 155 18.24 -3.02 0.74
C ASN A 155 17.55 -2.29 1.92
N GLY A 156 17.03 -3.07 2.87
CA GLY A 156 16.16 -2.55 3.92
C GLY A 156 14.87 -1.94 3.35
N ILE A 157 14.69 -0.66 3.59
CA ILE A 157 13.58 0.16 3.08
C ILE A 157 14.05 1.19 2.04
N LYS A 158 15.30 1.10 1.57
CA LYS A 158 15.86 2.05 0.62
C LYS A 158 15.25 1.88 -0.77
N GLN A 159 14.98 3.01 -1.41
CA GLN A 159 14.53 3.07 -2.79
C GLN A 159 15.73 3.13 -3.77
N PRO A 160 15.55 2.65 -4.99
CA PRO A 160 14.36 1.96 -5.58
C PRO A 160 14.28 0.46 -5.22
N ASN A 161 15.15 -0.02 -4.35
CA ASN A 161 15.28 -1.44 -4.02
C ASN A 161 14.01 -2.03 -3.41
N LEU A 162 13.30 -1.25 -2.56
CA LEU A 162 12.06 -1.71 -1.96
C LEU A 162 10.98 -1.90 -3.02
N ASP A 163 10.79 -0.94 -3.91
CA ASP A 163 9.79 -1.03 -4.99
C ASP A 163 10.13 -2.15 -5.99
N ASN A 164 11.42 -2.42 -6.25
CA ASN A 164 11.85 -3.57 -7.05
C ASN A 164 11.44 -4.91 -6.39
N PHE A 165 11.63 -5.03 -5.08
CA PHE A 165 11.21 -6.21 -4.32
C PHE A 165 9.66 -6.37 -4.35
N ILE A 166 8.93 -5.30 -4.09
CA ILE A 166 7.46 -5.27 -4.10
C ILE A 166 6.90 -5.63 -5.47
N THR A 167 7.47 -5.06 -6.53
CA THR A 167 7.08 -5.36 -7.91
C THR A 167 7.30 -6.83 -8.25
N ALA A 168 8.46 -7.40 -7.90
CA ALA A 168 8.73 -8.81 -8.13
C ALA A 168 7.76 -9.73 -7.38
N ALA A 169 7.46 -9.42 -6.11
CA ALA A 169 6.51 -10.18 -5.30
C ALA A 169 5.07 -10.07 -5.84
N ALA A 170 4.65 -8.88 -6.28
CA ALA A 170 3.34 -8.65 -6.87
C ALA A 170 3.17 -9.41 -8.19
N VAL A 171 4.16 -9.33 -9.09
CA VAL A 171 4.15 -10.06 -10.38
C VAL A 171 4.10 -11.56 -10.17
N ASP A 172 4.89 -12.10 -9.25
CA ASP A 172 4.85 -13.53 -8.89
C ASP A 172 3.46 -13.95 -8.37
N THR A 173 2.87 -13.13 -7.51
CA THR A 173 1.56 -13.38 -6.93
C THR A 173 0.46 -13.36 -8.00
N ILE A 174 0.50 -12.42 -8.94
CA ILE A 174 -0.43 -12.38 -10.08
C ILE A 174 -0.33 -13.68 -10.91
N LYS A 175 0.90 -14.11 -11.23
CA LYS A 175 1.14 -15.28 -12.08
C LYS A 175 0.76 -16.59 -11.40
N ASN A 176 1.12 -16.76 -10.14
CA ASN A 176 1.09 -18.06 -9.47
C ASN A 176 -0.07 -18.22 -8.48
N LYS A 177 -0.60 -17.14 -7.92
CA LYS A 177 -1.68 -17.18 -6.92
C LYS A 177 -3.01 -16.64 -7.42
N LYS A 178 -3.00 -15.77 -8.44
CA LYS A 178 -4.18 -15.22 -9.14
C LYS A 178 -5.23 -14.67 -8.18
N PRO A 179 -4.90 -13.61 -7.39
CA PRO A 179 -5.86 -12.99 -6.47
C PRO A 179 -7.04 -12.36 -7.23
N ASP A 180 -8.22 -12.40 -6.62
CA ASP A 180 -9.42 -11.75 -7.14
C ASP A 180 -9.35 -10.22 -6.99
N LEU A 181 -8.76 -9.75 -5.87
CA LEU A 181 -8.46 -8.33 -5.61
C LEU A 181 -6.98 -8.19 -5.23
N LEU A 182 -6.28 -7.27 -5.91
CA LEU A 182 -4.88 -6.96 -5.62
C LEU A 182 -4.68 -5.45 -5.57
N ALA A 183 -4.00 -4.97 -4.53
CA ALA A 183 -3.58 -3.58 -4.37
C ALA A 183 -2.06 -3.50 -4.17
N VAL A 184 -1.42 -2.60 -4.90
CA VAL A 184 0.03 -2.33 -4.83
C VAL A 184 0.24 -0.84 -4.62
N HIS A 185 1.08 -0.49 -3.67
CA HIS A 185 1.54 0.87 -3.43
C HIS A 185 3.06 0.92 -3.67
N LEU A 186 3.49 1.78 -4.57
CA LEU A 186 4.89 2.02 -4.94
C LEU A 186 5.28 3.42 -4.47
N VAL A 187 6.41 3.53 -3.77
CA VAL A 187 6.76 4.71 -2.96
C VAL A 187 8.07 5.39 -3.38
N ASP A 188 8.70 4.96 -4.48
CA ASP A 188 10.01 5.47 -4.90
C ASP A 188 9.98 6.93 -5.37
N MET A 189 8.81 7.48 -5.67
CA MET A 189 8.66 8.84 -6.18
C MET A 189 8.34 9.88 -5.08
N ASP A 190 8.09 9.45 -3.83
CA ASP A 190 7.79 10.32 -2.68
C ASP A 190 9.07 10.92 -2.04
#